data_0636a290a9fd659dbbb2f16f615a1de9
#
_entry.id   0636a290a9fd659dbbb2f16f615a1de9
#
_cell.length_a   1.000
_cell.length_b   1.000
_cell.length_c   1.000
_cell.angle_alpha   90.00
_cell.angle_beta   90.00
_cell.angle_gamma   90.00
#
_symmetry.space_group_name_H-M   'P 1'
#
loop_
_entity.id
_entity.type
_entity.pdbx_description
1 polymer ?
#
loop_
_entity_poly.entity_id
_entity_poly.type
_entity_poly.pdbx_seq_one_letter_code
_entity_poly.pdbx_strand_id
1 'polypeptide(L)'
;NNYQILKAENPILIGSIKVIPFLIDHSAFDSYCFFIEADGKKILYTGDFRNHGRKGKLTDKITGRLSKHIDAVIIEGTNINRIQEKINTEENIENEIIEKVKNKIGINLIMLGSQNIDRIVSIYKATSKMKKILVVDIYTANILATLSKYAKIPYPSSNFKNIKVIFTQKLCRKLELEGKKDNILKFSKFKITKEEIETNKDNIMMIVKNSMLEEIGNIKGIENGTFIYSMWEGYLEKSTALLQFLERHKLEFIKIHTSGHANNNFIMKFIKEINPKMIIPIHTNYPEKFEMFGKNVKVLNDNQEIEIV
;
A
#
# COMPACT_ATOMS: atom_id res chain seq x y z
N ASN A 1 -23.01 17.12 -0.87
CA ASN A 1 -22.43 16.22 0.12
C ASN A 1 -21.39 16.99 0.92
N ASN A 2 -21.65 17.22 2.20
CA ASN A 2 -20.70 17.87 3.10
C ASN A 2 -19.69 16.80 3.57
N TYR A 3 -18.52 16.76 2.94
CA TYR A 3 -17.41 15.95 3.41
C TYR A 3 -16.55 16.77 4.35
N GLN A 4 -16.18 16.18 5.48
CA GLN A 4 -15.21 16.74 6.40
C GLN A 4 -13.91 15.92 6.29
N ILE A 5 -12.79 16.61 6.09
CA ILE A 5 -11.48 15.94 6.03
C ILE A 5 -11.03 15.65 7.45
N LEU A 6 -10.77 14.38 7.74
CA LEU A 6 -10.15 13.96 8.99
C LEU A 6 -8.71 14.48 9.07
N LYS A 7 -8.33 14.95 10.25
CA LYS A 7 -6.93 15.31 10.55
C LYS A 7 -6.47 14.52 11.77
N ALA A 8 -5.27 13.97 11.67
CA ALA A 8 -4.69 13.22 12.77
C ALA A 8 -4.71 14.02 14.08
N GLU A 9 -5.05 13.37 15.16
CA GLU A 9 -5.08 13.89 16.53
C GLU A 9 -6.10 15.05 16.75
N ASN A 10 -6.93 15.38 15.77
CA ASN A 10 -8.01 16.35 15.93
C ASN A 10 -9.31 15.63 16.28
N PRO A 11 -9.82 15.79 17.53
CA PRO A 11 -11.08 15.18 17.92
C PRO A 11 -12.25 15.69 17.09
N ILE A 12 -13.18 14.79 16.76
CA ILE A 12 -14.47 15.09 16.17
C ILE A 12 -15.59 14.60 17.12
N LEU A 13 -16.69 15.32 17.15
CA LEU A 13 -17.88 14.93 17.90
C LEU A 13 -18.97 14.47 16.93
N ILE A 14 -19.53 13.30 17.18
CA ILE A 14 -20.68 12.73 16.48
C ILE A 14 -21.77 12.51 17.54
N GLY A 15 -22.63 13.51 17.73
CA GLY A 15 -23.51 13.53 18.90
C GLY A 15 -22.70 13.62 20.19
N SER A 16 -22.91 12.67 21.12
CA SER A 16 -22.15 12.53 22.38
C SER A 16 -20.85 11.75 22.23
N ILE A 17 -20.60 11.12 21.06
CA ILE A 17 -19.45 10.27 20.81
C ILE A 17 -18.26 11.14 20.39
N LYS A 18 -17.14 11.03 21.09
CA LYS A 18 -15.89 11.69 20.73
C LYS A 18 -14.99 10.70 20.01
N VAL A 19 -14.51 11.04 18.81
CA VAL A 19 -13.64 10.21 17.98
C VAL A 19 -12.33 10.95 17.73
N ILE A 20 -11.21 10.33 18.05
CA ILE A 20 -9.86 10.87 17.80
C ILE A 20 -9.15 9.98 16.78
N PRO A 21 -8.91 10.46 15.56
CA PRO A 21 -8.16 9.71 14.54
C PRO A 21 -6.66 9.79 14.82
N PHE A 22 -5.98 8.65 14.79
CA PHE A 22 -4.52 8.59 14.83
C PHE A 22 -3.98 7.95 13.56
N LEU A 23 -2.96 8.57 12.96
CA LEU A 23 -2.26 7.96 11.84
C LEU A 23 -1.61 6.64 12.26
N ILE A 24 -1.82 5.60 11.47
CA ILE A 24 -1.26 4.27 11.69
C ILE A 24 -0.50 3.79 10.45
N ASP A 25 0.45 2.89 10.63
CA ASP A 25 1.16 2.30 9.51
C ASP A 25 0.27 1.29 8.77
N HIS A 26 0.05 1.56 7.51
CA HIS A 26 -0.54 0.69 6.52
C HIS A 26 0.00 1.05 5.13
N SER A 27 -0.22 0.20 4.14
CA SER A 27 0.29 0.42 2.78
C SER A 27 -0.31 1.63 2.05
N ALA A 28 -1.55 1.98 2.38
CA ALA A 28 -2.25 3.14 1.85
C ALA A 28 -1.80 4.45 2.53
N PHE A 29 -2.06 5.56 1.84
CA PHE A 29 -1.82 6.89 2.39
C PHE A 29 -2.93 7.24 3.39
N ASP A 30 -2.57 7.94 4.48
CA ASP A 30 -3.48 8.42 5.53
C ASP A 30 -4.43 7.35 6.08
N SER A 31 -3.88 6.19 6.45
CA SER A 31 -4.61 5.19 7.20
C SER A 31 -4.72 5.60 8.67
N TYR A 32 -5.91 5.45 9.25
CA TYR A 32 -6.20 5.85 10.62
C TYR A 32 -6.68 4.67 11.46
N CYS A 33 -6.27 4.65 12.73
CA CYS A 33 -7.03 4.02 13.79
C CYS A 33 -7.85 5.09 14.51
N PHE A 34 -8.90 4.66 15.22
CA PHE A 34 -9.81 5.56 15.92
C PHE A 34 -9.84 5.22 17.39
N PHE A 35 -9.57 6.22 18.23
CA PHE A 35 -9.86 6.16 19.64
C PHE A 35 -11.22 6.82 19.88
N ILE A 36 -12.14 6.07 20.46
CA ILE A 36 -13.55 6.44 20.59
C ILE A 36 -13.89 6.51 22.09
N GLU A 37 -14.46 7.62 22.52
CA GLU A 37 -14.96 7.82 23.87
C GLU A 37 -16.48 8.03 23.80
N ALA A 38 -17.25 7.19 24.47
CA ALA A 38 -18.71 7.25 24.58
C ALA A 38 -19.17 6.66 25.92
N ASP A 39 -20.07 7.33 26.60
CA ASP A 39 -20.69 6.88 27.88
C ASP A 39 -19.66 6.40 28.94
N GLY A 40 -18.52 7.10 29.01
CA GLY A 40 -17.43 6.78 29.93
C GLY A 40 -16.57 5.58 29.51
N LYS A 41 -16.86 4.95 28.39
CA LYS A 41 -16.08 3.82 27.81
C LYS A 41 -15.10 4.31 26.77
N LYS A 42 -14.00 3.56 26.63
CA LYS A 42 -12.90 3.84 25.69
C LYS A 42 -12.69 2.65 24.77
N ILE A 43 -12.86 2.87 23.48
CA ILE A 43 -12.74 1.85 22.44
C ILE A 43 -11.62 2.25 21.50
N LEU A 44 -10.76 1.31 21.16
CA LEU A 44 -9.78 1.48 20.09
C LEU A 44 -10.18 0.61 18.91
N TYR A 45 -10.44 1.24 17.76
CA TYR A 45 -10.62 0.58 16.47
C TYR A 45 -9.36 0.72 15.65
N THR A 46 -8.67 -0.39 15.36
CA THR A 46 -7.38 -0.31 14.68
C THR A 46 -7.50 -0.02 13.19
N GLY A 47 -8.59 -0.44 12.53
CA GLY A 47 -8.55 -0.64 11.09
C GLY A 47 -7.46 -1.63 10.70
N ASP A 48 -7.10 -1.68 9.42
CA ASP A 48 -5.97 -2.45 8.93
C ASP A 48 -4.67 -1.72 9.28
N PHE A 49 -3.70 -2.42 9.87
CA PHE A 49 -2.46 -1.82 10.31
C PHE A 49 -1.26 -2.77 10.23
N ARG A 50 -0.06 -2.20 10.33
CA ARG A 50 1.20 -2.93 10.41
C ARG A 50 2.27 -2.08 11.13
N ASN A 51 3.49 -2.60 11.28
CA ASN A 51 4.62 -1.85 11.84
C ASN A 51 5.91 -1.94 11.01
N HIS A 52 5.85 -2.59 9.86
CA HIS A 52 7.00 -2.85 9.00
C HIS A 52 7.00 -2.00 7.71
N GLY A 53 6.07 -1.06 7.61
CA GLY A 53 6.04 -0.04 6.58
C GLY A 53 6.91 1.18 6.93
N ARG A 54 6.81 2.21 6.09
CA ARG A 54 7.59 3.45 6.29
C ARG A 54 7.09 4.30 7.46
N LYS A 55 5.88 4.02 7.95
CA LYS A 55 5.23 4.68 9.09
C LYS A 55 5.24 3.83 10.37
N GLY A 56 5.96 2.71 10.41
CA GLY A 56 5.93 1.75 11.53
C GLY A 56 6.13 2.38 12.91
N LYS A 57 7.03 3.38 13.01
CA LYS A 57 7.26 4.13 14.26
C LYS A 57 6.03 4.91 14.77
N LEU A 58 5.02 5.18 13.93
CA LEU A 58 3.80 5.86 14.39
C LEU A 58 2.97 4.93 15.28
N THR A 59 2.89 3.65 14.95
CA THR A 59 2.15 2.66 15.73
C THR A 59 2.72 2.50 17.13
N ASP A 60 4.05 2.47 17.28
CA ASP A 60 4.70 2.42 18.59
C ASP A 60 4.37 3.66 19.45
N LYS A 61 4.23 4.84 18.82
CA LYS A 61 3.83 6.06 19.54
C LYS A 61 2.38 6.03 20.02
N ILE A 62 1.50 5.38 19.27
CA ILE A 62 0.08 5.26 19.63
C ILE A 62 -0.07 4.40 20.89
N THR A 63 0.58 3.24 20.95
CA THR A 63 0.52 2.35 22.12
C THR A 63 0.97 3.07 23.39
N GLY A 64 2.05 3.85 23.33
CA GLY A 64 2.52 4.65 24.46
C GLY A 64 1.57 5.76 24.93
N ARG A 65 0.71 6.28 24.04
CA ARG A 65 -0.29 7.33 24.38
C ARG A 65 -1.61 6.76 24.90
N LEU A 66 -2.02 5.61 24.36
CA LEU A 66 -3.32 4.99 24.63
C LEU A 66 -3.27 3.90 25.71
N SER A 67 -2.11 3.59 26.27
CA SER A 67 -1.87 2.41 27.12
C SER A 67 -2.62 2.38 28.46
N LYS A 68 -3.49 3.35 28.74
CA LYS A 68 -4.22 3.36 30.03
C LYS A 68 -5.74 3.29 29.81
N HIS A 69 -6.32 2.17 30.26
CA HIS A 69 -7.77 2.00 30.40
C HIS A 69 -8.56 1.95 29.08
N ILE A 70 -8.21 1.02 28.20
CA ILE A 70 -9.00 0.68 27.02
C ILE A 70 -10.02 -0.40 27.43
N ASP A 71 -11.30 -0.09 27.30
CA ASP A 71 -12.38 -1.04 27.63
C ASP A 71 -12.48 -2.11 26.54
N ALA A 72 -12.44 -1.73 25.27
CA ALA A 72 -12.45 -2.69 24.17
C ALA A 72 -11.48 -2.30 23.05
N VAL A 73 -10.82 -3.29 22.45
CA VAL A 73 -10.10 -3.13 21.18
C VAL A 73 -10.80 -3.91 20.07
N ILE A 74 -11.12 -3.24 18.98
CA ILE A 74 -11.58 -3.86 17.74
C ILE A 74 -10.37 -3.92 16.82
N ILE A 75 -9.88 -5.12 16.53
CA ILE A 75 -8.55 -5.30 15.94
C ILE A 75 -8.55 -6.29 14.78
N GLU A 76 -7.83 -5.95 13.70
CA GLU A 76 -7.63 -6.86 12.58
C GLU A 76 -6.76 -8.06 12.95
N GLY A 77 -6.98 -9.18 12.22
CA GLY A 77 -6.22 -10.40 12.40
C GLY A 77 -5.92 -11.13 11.09
N THR A 78 -5.69 -10.41 9.98
CA THR A 78 -5.47 -10.99 8.65
C THR A 78 -4.37 -12.05 8.64
N ASN A 79 -3.28 -11.81 9.37
CA ASN A 79 -2.13 -12.72 9.44
C ASN A 79 -1.99 -13.45 10.79
N ILE A 80 -3.03 -13.47 11.62
CA ILE A 80 -2.96 -14.06 12.97
C ILE A 80 -2.54 -15.55 12.96
N ASN A 81 -2.93 -16.29 11.93
CA ASN A 81 -2.60 -17.72 11.77
C ASN A 81 -1.26 -17.98 11.06
N ARG A 82 -0.54 -16.93 10.65
CA ARG A 82 0.73 -17.08 9.93
C ARG A 82 1.89 -16.98 10.91
N ILE A 83 2.60 -18.09 11.11
CA ILE A 83 3.88 -18.07 11.79
C ILE A 83 4.89 -17.52 10.78
N GLN A 84 5.25 -16.26 10.94
CA GLN A 84 6.24 -15.63 10.06
C GLN A 84 7.59 -15.59 10.77
N GLU A 85 8.56 -16.27 10.22
CA GLU A 85 9.92 -16.28 10.73
C GLU A 85 10.63 -14.93 10.50
N LYS A 86 10.39 -14.29 9.35
CA LYS A 86 10.98 -12.99 9.01
C LYS A 86 10.00 -12.14 8.20
N ILE A 87 9.83 -10.89 8.64
CA ILE A 87 9.00 -9.93 7.93
C ILE A 87 9.92 -8.96 7.19
N ASN A 88 9.69 -8.82 5.89
CA ASN A 88 10.35 -7.81 5.12
C ASN A 88 9.72 -6.45 5.39
N THR A 89 10.54 -5.48 5.78
CA THR A 89 10.15 -4.07 5.85
C THR A 89 10.11 -3.47 4.45
N GLU A 90 9.48 -2.31 4.29
CA GLU A 90 9.55 -1.57 3.02
C GLU A 90 10.99 -1.17 2.65
N GLU A 91 11.88 -1.04 3.63
CA GLU A 91 13.31 -0.83 3.38
C GLU A 91 14.01 -2.10 2.87
N ASN A 92 13.65 -3.27 3.41
CA ASN A 92 14.15 -4.56 2.87
C ASN A 92 13.68 -4.74 1.42
N ILE A 93 12.42 -4.42 1.09
CA ILE A 93 11.89 -4.45 -0.27
C ILE A 93 12.70 -3.54 -1.21
N GLU A 94 12.99 -2.31 -0.77
CA GLU A 94 13.83 -1.36 -1.53
C GLU A 94 15.21 -1.95 -1.85
N ASN A 95 15.88 -2.53 -0.84
CA ASN A 95 17.20 -3.12 -0.99
C ASN A 95 17.18 -4.40 -1.85
N GLU A 96 16.16 -5.24 -1.69
CA GLU A 96 15.99 -6.45 -2.49
C GLU A 96 15.75 -6.14 -3.97
N ILE A 97 14.95 -5.10 -4.28
CA ILE A 97 14.78 -4.61 -5.65
C ILE A 97 16.13 -4.21 -6.24
N ILE A 98 16.95 -3.44 -5.49
CA ILE A 98 18.27 -3.02 -5.96
C ILE A 98 19.16 -4.24 -6.24
N GLU A 99 19.23 -5.17 -5.30
CA GLU A 99 20.05 -6.38 -5.44
C GLU A 99 19.66 -7.18 -6.69
N LYS A 100 18.35 -7.39 -6.90
CA LYS A 100 17.86 -8.23 -8.00
C LYS A 100 17.99 -7.60 -9.37
N VAL A 101 17.96 -6.26 -9.49
CA VAL A 101 17.90 -5.60 -10.82
C VAL A 101 19.07 -4.69 -11.15
N LYS A 102 19.97 -4.40 -10.21
CA LYS A 102 21.08 -3.46 -10.41
C LYS A 102 21.93 -3.77 -11.64
N ASN A 103 22.23 -5.04 -11.88
CA ASN A 103 23.10 -5.52 -12.96
C ASN A 103 22.32 -6.19 -14.10
N LYS A 104 20.97 -6.08 -14.12
CA LYS A 104 20.16 -6.67 -15.17
C LYS A 104 20.13 -5.76 -16.40
N ILE A 105 20.26 -6.41 -17.56
CA ILE A 105 20.08 -5.81 -18.89
C ILE A 105 18.60 -5.95 -19.26
N GLY A 106 18.06 -4.97 -19.97
CA GLY A 106 16.65 -4.93 -20.38
C GLY A 106 15.77 -4.16 -19.40
N ILE A 107 14.51 -4.05 -19.78
CA ILE A 107 13.52 -3.29 -19.03
C ILE A 107 13.14 -4.01 -17.72
N ASN A 108 12.96 -3.26 -16.65
CA ASN A 108 12.45 -3.78 -15.40
C ASN A 108 10.99 -3.35 -15.23
N LEU A 109 10.07 -4.31 -15.29
CA LEU A 109 8.65 -4.10 -15.05
C LEU A 109 8.33 -4.47 -13.61
N ILE A 110 7.47 -3.69 -12.95
CA ILE A 110 7.03 -4.02 -11.60
C ILE A 110 5.53 -3.83 -11.46
N MET A 111 4.84 -4.87 -11.00
CA MET A 111 3.39 -4.86 -10.80
C MET A 111 3.03 -4.70 -9.33
N LEU A 112 2.21 -3.68 -9.04
CA LEU A 112 1.68 -3.39 -7.71
C LEU A 112 0.36 -2.62 -7.80
N GLY A 113 -0.34 -2.52 -6.68
CA GLY A 113 -1.52 -1.65 -6.55
C GLY A 113 -1.13 -0.18 -6.47
N SER A 114 -1.73 0.68 -7.30
CA SER A 114 -1.42 2.12 -7.36
C SER A 114 -1.72 2.89 -6.07
N GLN A 115 -2.47 2.30 -5.16
CA GLN A 115 -2.77 2.89 -3.84
C GLN A 115 -1.78 2.45 -2.76
N ASN A 116 -0.89 1.49 -3.06
CA ASN A 116 0.20 1.12 -2.16
C ASN A 116 1.32 2.16 -2.26
N ILE A 117 1.12 3.29 -1.59
CA ILE A 117 2.04 4.44 -1.67
C ILE A 117 3.39 4.13 -1.04
N ASP A 118 3.43 3.39 0.05
CA ASP A 118 4.67 2.96 0.68
C ASP A 118 5.55 2.18 -0.31
N ARG A 119 4.96 1.24 -1.08
CA ARG A 119 5.66 0.47 -2.09
C ARG A 119 6.12 1.33 -3.27
N ILE A 120 5.31 2.27 -3.73
CA ILE A 120 5.72 3.21 -4.79
C ILE A 120 6.92 4.04 -4.34
N VAL A 121 6.93 4.50 -3.09
CA VAL A 121 8.08 5.22 -2.52
C VAL A 121 9.31 4.33 -2.43
N SER A 122 9.17 3.05 -2.06
CA SER A 122 10.27 2.07 -2.03
C SER A 122 10.87 1.87 -3.41
N ILE A 123 10.01 1.70 -4.43
CA ILE A 123 10.44 1.56 -5.83
C ILE A 123 11.13 2.83 -6.32
N TYR A 124 10.57 4.01 -6.04
CA TYR A 124 11.20 5.28 -6.40
C TYR A 124 12.61 5.41 -5.81
N LYS A 125 12.77 5.10 -4.52
CA LYS A 125 14.07 5.15 -3.85
C LYS A 125 15.06 4.17 -4.45
N ALA A 126 14.64 2.93 -4.70
CA ALA A 126 15.45 1.92 -5.36
C ALA A 126 15.88 2.39 -6.77
N THR A 127 14.93 2.88 -7.56
CA THR A 127 15.19 3.41 -8.91
C THR A 127 16.18 4.58 -8.90
N SER A 128 16.01 5.51 -7.95
CA SER A 128 16.89 6.68 -7.79
C SER A 128 18.32 6.28 -7.38
N LYS A 129 18.47 5.34 -6.43
CA LYS A 129 19.78 4.81 -6.02
C LYS A 129 20.52 4.14 -7.18
N MET A 130 19.80 3.48 -8.08
CA MET A 130 20.35 2.84 -9.28
C MET A 130 20.54 3.82 -10.45
N LYS A 131 20.19 5.11 -10.29
CA LYS A 131 20.22 6.15 -11.33
C LYS A 131 19.37 5.80 -12.56
N LYS A 132 18.29 5.03 -12.36
CA LYS A 132 17.34 4.64 -13.40
C LYS A 132 16.15 5.61 -13.45
N ILE A 133 15.36 5.52 -14.52
CA ILE A 133 14.12 6.28 -14.73
C ILE A 133 12.95 5.45 -14.23
N LEU A 134 12.13 6.01 -13.34
CA LEU A 134 10.86 5.44 -12.95
C LEU A 134 9.76 5.88 -13.92
N VAL A 135 9.11 4.93 -14.56
CA VAL A 135 7.97 5.19 -15.45
C VAL A 135 6.68 4.77 -14.75
N VAL A 136 5.72 5.67 -14.70
CA VAL A 136 4.39 5.44 -14.13
C VAL A 136 3.31 5.77 -15.16
N ASP A 137 2.09 5.22 -15.01
CA ASP A 137 0.96 5.62 -15.84
C ASP A 137 0.32 6.93 -15.34
N ILE A 138 -0.55 7.54 -16.17
CA ILE A 138 -1.26 8.78 -15.86
C ILE A 138 -2.08 8.66 -14.54
N TYR A 139 -2.71 7.52 -14.28
CA TYR A 139 -3.50 7.32 -13.07
C TYR A 139 -2.62 7.37 -11.81
N THR A 140 -1.51 6.63 -11.80
CA THR A 140 -0.53 6.66 -10.71
C THR A 140 0.06 8.05 -10.54
N ALA A 141 0.43 8.72 -11.64
CA ALA A 141 0.95 10.09 -11.61
C ALA A 141 -0.04 11.09 -10.97
N ASN A 142 -1.34 10.97 -11.28
CA ASN A 142 -2.39 11.79 -10.67
C ASN A 142 -2.55 11.55 -9.17
N ILE A 143 -2.51 10.29 -8.72
CA ILE A 143 -2.53 9.95 -7.29
C ILE A 143 -1.33 10.60 -6.59
N LEU A 144 -0.12 10.35 -7.07
CA LEU A 144 1.11 10.89 -6.46
C LEU A 144 1.11 12.42 -6.40
N ALA A 145 0.68 13.10 -7.48
CA ALA A 145 0.58 14.55 -7.53
C ALA A 145 -0.50 15.10 -6.57
N THR A 146 -1.57 14.36 -6.33
CA THR A 146 -2.59 14.75 -5.36
C THR A 146 -2.05 14.62 -3.94
N LEU A 147 -1.40 13.50 -3.62
CA LEU A 147 -0.86 13.22 -2.29
C LEU A 147 0.35 14.10 -1.95
N SER A 148 1.11 14.55 -2.95
CA SER A 148 2.24 15.46 -2.74
C SER A 148 1.85 16.81 -2.12
N LYS A 149 0.57 17.18 -2.16
CA LYS A 149 0.03 18.36 -1.48
C LYS A 149 -0.01 18.21 0.05
N TYR A 150 0.00 16.96 0.54
CA TYR A 150 -0.16 16.64 1.96
C TYR A 150 1.11 16.07 2.58
N ALA A 151 2.02 15.48 1.78
CA ALA A 151 3.26 14.91 2.24
C ALA A 151 4.36 14.97 1.17
N LYS A 152 5.61 14.73 1.56
CA LYS A 152 6.75 14.65 0.64
C LYS A 152 6.71 13.37 -0.19
N ILE A 153 5.74 13.25 -1.09
CA ILE A 153 5.56 12.13 -2.00
C ILE A 153 6.25 12.45 -3.33
N PRO A 154 7.11 11.56 -3.87
CA PRO A 154 7.70 11.74 -5.19
C PRO A 154 6.62 11.61 -6.28
N TYR A 155 6.60 12.56 -7.21
CA TYR A 155 5.66 12.59 -8.33
C TYR A 155 6.32 13.23 -9.56
N PRO A 156 5.81 13.02 -10.79
CA PRO A 156 6.37 13.63 -12.00
C PRO A 156 6.38 15.16 -11.90
N SER A 157 7.56 15.74 -11.70
CA SER A 157 7.76 17.19 -11.52
C SER A 157 9.22 17.58 -11.76
N SER A 158 9.50 18.88 -11.79
CA SER A 158 10.87 19.41 -11.93
C SER A 158 11.80 18.98 -10.79
N ASN A 159 11.26 18.71 -9.60
CA ASN A 159 12.02 18.24 -8.45
C ASN A 159 12.35 16.73 -8.51
N PHE A 160 11.59 15.95 -9.27
CA PHE A 160 11.73 14.50 -9.40
C PHE A 160 11.91 14.13 -10.88
N LYS A 161 13.00 14.65 -11.49
CA LYS A 161 13.26 14.58 -12.95
C LYS A 161 13.35 13.16 -13.50
N ASN A 162 13.66 12.18 -12.64
CA ASN A 162 13.75 10.76 -12.99
C ASN A 162 12.41 10.03 -12.96
N ILE A 163 11.29 10.74 -12.71
CA ILE A 163 9.94 10.15 -12.85
C ILE A 163 9.34 10.62 -14.17
N LYS A 164 8.97 9.67 -15.02
CA LYS A 164 8.35 9.90 -16.31
C LYS A 164 6.97 9.26 -16.37
N VAL A 165 6.14 9.70 -17.30
CA VAL A 165 4.76 9.23 -17.44
C VAL A 165 4.53 8.63 -18.82
N ILE A 166 4.13 7.36 -18.85
CA ILE A 166 3.66 6.71 -20.07
C ILE A 166 2.18 7.02 -20.28
N PHE A 167 1.83 7.44 -21.50
CA PHE A 167 0.46 7.75 -21.90
C PHE A 167 -0.11 6.56 -22.65
N THR A 168 -0.75 5.62 -21.94
CA THR A 168 -1.41 4.48 -22.55
C THR A 168 -2.68 4.93 -23.28
N GLN A 169 -2.88 4.44 -24.50
CA GLN A 169 -4.00 4.85 -25.35
C GLN A 169 -5.36 4.60 -24.69
N LYS A 170 -5.53 3.42 -24.08
CA LYS A 170 -6.77 3.02 -23.41
C LYS A 170 -7.15 3.99 -22.28
N LEU A 171 -6.17 4.39 -21.44
CA LEU A 171 -6.43 5.30 -20.32
C LEU A 171 -6.65 6.74 -20.81
N CYS A 172 -5.85 7.22 -21.78
CA CYS A 172 -6.05 8.54 -22.37
C CYS A 172 -7.45 8.68 -22.96
N ARG A 173 -7.87 7.73 -23.80
CA ARG A 173 -9.20 7.73 -24.40
C ARG A 173 -10.31 7.73 -23.35
N LYS A 174 -10.17 6.94 -22.30
CA LYS A 174 -11.13 6.94 -21.18
C LYS A 174 -11.24 8.30 -20.52
N LEU A 175 -10.11 8.93 -20.18
CA LEU A 175 -10.10 10.25 -19.53
C LEU A 175 -10.66 11.37 -20.44
N GLU A 176 -10.42 11.28 -21.75
CA GLU A 176 -10.98 12.23 -22.72
C GLU A 176 -12.51 12.09 -22.80
N LEU A 177 -13.03 10.86 -22.87
CA LEU A 177 -14.47 10.59 -22.87
C LEU A 177 -15.17 11.04 -21.58
N GLU A 178 -14.46 11.00 -20.45
CA GLU A 178 -14.94 11.48 -19.15
C GLU A 178 -14.77 13.02 -18.97
N GLY A 179 -14.31 13.75 -19.98
CA GLY A 179 -14.05 15.19 -19.90
C GLY A 179 -12.87 15.57 -18.98
N LYS A 180 -11.98 14.60 -18.66
CA LYS A 180 -10.86 14.80 -17.72
C LYS A 180 -9.52 15.00 -18.44
N LYS A 181 -9.51 15.68 -19.57
CA LYS A 181 -8.31 15.93 -20.39
C LYS A 181 -7.18 16.63 -19.63
N ASP A 182 -7.51 17.50 -18.69
CA ASP A 182 -6.52 18.21 -17.85
C ASP A 182 -5.66 17.22 -17.02
N ASN A 183 -6.21 16.08 -16.62
CA ASN A 183 -5.46 15.03 -15.93
C ASN A 183 -4.38 14.39 -16.80
N ILE A 184 -4.46 14.52 -18.11
CA ILE A 184 -3.46 14.08 -19.08
C ILE A 184 -2.46 15.21 -19.32
N LEU A 185 -2.96 16.39 -19.67
CA LEU A 185 -2.17 17.53 -20.14
C LEU A 185 -1.15 18.00 -19.09
N LYS A 186 -1.48 17.96 -17.81
CA LYS A 186 -0.57 18.39 -16.74
C LYS A 186 0.74 17.63 -16.67
N PHE A 187 0.79 16.41 -17.26
CA PHE A 187 2.01 15.60 -17.30
C PHE A 187 2.73 15.60 -18.65
N SER A 188 2.30 16.42 -19.62
CA SER A 188 2.87 16.44 -20.96
C SER A 188 4.38 16.68 -20.97
N LYS A 189 4.89 17.54 -20.07
CA LYS A 189 6.34 17.82 -19.91
C LYS A 189 7.14 16.63 -19.35
N PHE A 190 6.47 15.64 -18.77
CA PHE A 190 7.08 14.45 -18.15
C PHE A 190 6.76 13.18 -18.92
N LYS A 191 6.10 13.31 -20.08
CA LYS A 191 5.78 12.19 -20.95
C LYS A 191 7.06 11.49 -21.40
N ILE A 192 6.99 10.16 -21.48
CA ILE A 192 7.97 9.32 -22.16
C ILE A 192 7.25 8.55 -23.27
N THR A 193 7.86 8.48 -24.44
CA THR A 193 7.31 7.75 -25.59
C THR A 193 7.77 6.29 -25.57
N LYS A 194 7.14 5.45 -26.40
CA LYS A 194 7.56 4.06 -26.56
C LYS A 194 8.97 3.96 -27.12
N GLU A 195 9.29 4.80 -28.09
CA GLU A 195 10.60 4.87 -28.74
C GLU A 195 11.70 5.27 -27.73
N GLU A 196 11.41 6.21 -26.84
CA GLU A 196 12.33 6.59 -25.76
C GLU A 196 12.54 5.45 -24.77
N ILE A 197 11.49 4.65 -24.47
CA ILE A 197 11.60 3.47 -23.62
C ILE A 197 12.43 2.39 -24.31
N GLU A 198 12.19 2.11 -25.59
CA GLU A 198 12.92 1.12 -26.39
C GLU A 198 14.42 1.43 -26.43
N THR A 199 14.76 2.71 -26.61
CA THR A 199 16.16 3.18 -26.67
C THR A 199 16.85 3.11 -25.30
N ASN A 200 16.11 3.33 -24.19
CA ASN A 200 16.66 3.43 -22.84
C ASN A 200 16.25 2.26 -21.93
N LYS A 201 15.80 1.14 -22.48
CA LYS A 201 15.20 0.02 -21.73
C LYS A 201 16.01 -0.44 -20.52
N ASP A 202 17.34 -0.47 -20.63
CA ASP A 202 18.23 -0.90 -19.55
C ASP A 202 18.20 0.05 -18.33
N ASN A 203 17.79 1.29 -18.54
CA ASN A 203 17.68 2.32 -17.51
C ASN A 203 16.23 2.55 -17.05
N ILE A 204 15.27 1.72 -17.49
CA ILE A 204 13.87 1.87 -17.16
C ILE A 204 13.45 0.89 -16.06
N MET A 205 12.75 1.41 -15.06
CA MET A 205 11.87 0.68 -14.17
C MET A 205 10.45 1.20 -14.36
N MET A 206 9.53 0.34 -14.80
CA MET A 206 8.16 0.75 -15.12
C MET A 206 7.14 0.07 -14.21
N ILE A 207 6.29 0.88 -13.55
CA ILE A 207 5.12 0.36 -12.84
C ILE A 207 4.06 -0.01 -13.85
N VAL A 208 3.61 -1.28 -13.80
CA VAL A 208 2.64 -1.84 -14.73
C VAL A 208 1.40 -2.39 -14.02
N LYS A 209 0.31 -2.50 -14.78
CA LYS A 209 -0.98 -3.07 -14.36
C LYS A 209 -1.49 -4.03 -15.41
N ASN A 210 -2.37 -4.94 -15.06
CA ASN A 210 -2.98 -5.88 -16.01
C ASN A 210 -3.57 -5.16 -17.24
N SER A 211 -4.20 -4.00 -17.04
CA SER A 211 -4.81 -3.22 -18.12
C SER A 211 -3.81 -2.61 -19.11
N MET A 212 -2.51 -2.62 -18.79
CA MET A 212 -1.44 -2.06 -19.63
C MET A 212 -0.66 -3.13 -20.41
N LEU A 213 -0.77 -4.42 -20.02
CA LEU A 213 0.07 -5.51 -20.55
C LEU A 213 0.03 -5.61 -22.06
N GLU A 214 -1.16 -5.52 -22.67
CA GLU A 214 -1.32 -5.57 -24.12
C GLU A 214 -0.55 -4.45 -24.83
N GLU A 215 -0.65 -3.21 -24.34
CA GLU A 215 0.01 -2.05 -24.96
C GLU A 215 1.53 -2.03 -24.71
N ILE A 216 1.94 -2.47 -23.51
CA ILE A 216 3.36 -2.57 -23.12
C ILE A 216 4.05 -3.71 -23.88
N GLY A 217 3.35 -4.81 -24.15
CA GLY A 217 3.87 -5.93 -24.95
C GLY A 217 4.27 -5.55 -26.37
N ASN A 218 3.82 -4.39 -26.87
CA ASN A 218 4.23 -3.85 -28.16
C ASN A 218 5.46 -2.94 -28.11
N ILE A 219 6.15 -2.85 -26.97
CA ILE A 219 7.44 -2.14 -26.84
C ILE A 219 8.55 -3.08 -27.33
N LYS A 220 9.32 -2.65 -28.33
CA LYS A 220 10.42 -3.46 -28.88
C LYS A 220 11.52 -3.65 -27.84
N GLY A 221 11.99 -4.88 -27.73
CA GLY A 221 13.06 -5.25 -26.81
C GLY A 221 12.62 -5.36 -25.36
N ILE A 222 11.30 -5.59 -25.12
CA ILE A 222 10.76 -5.94 -23.81
C ILE A 222 11.18 -7.37 -23.40
N GLU A 223 11.48 -8.21 -24.40
CA GLU A 223 11.83 -9.61 -24.21
C GLU A 223 13.09 -9.74 -23.35
N ASN A 224 13.13 -10.81 -22.55
CA ASN A 224 14.22 -11.11 -21.63
C ASN A 224 14.48 -10.03 -20.56
N GLY A 225 13.53 -9.11 -20.36
CA GLY A 225 13.55 -8.18 -19.23
C GLY A 225 13.19 -8.86 -17.91
N THR A 226 13.12 -8.07 -16.84
CA THR A 226 12.73 -8.54 -15.50
C THR A 226 11.33 -8.09 -15.19
N PHE A 227 10.51 -9.00 -14.63
CA PHE A 227 9.18 -8.69 -14.13
C PHE A 227 9.11 -8.97 -12.63
N ILE A 228 8.94 -7.92 -11.83
CA ILE A 228 8.80 -8.00 -10.39
C ILE A 228 7.31 -7.99 -10.04
N TYR A 229 6.85 -9.06 -9.40
CA TYR A 229 5.49 -9.14 -8.85
C TYR A 229 5.50 -8.73 -7.38
N SER A 230 4.84 -7.60 -7.09
CA SER A 230 4.85 -6.97 -5.77
C SER A 230 3.44 -6.82 -5.19
N MET A 231 2.64 -7.89 -5.33
CA MET A 231 1.27 -8.01 -4.82
C MET A 231 1.11 -9.33 -4.07
N TRP A 232 -0.03 -9.50 -3.42
CA TRP A 232 -0.38 -10.76 -2.77
C TRP A 232 -0.48 -11.91 -3.80
N GLU A 233 0.11 -13.07 -3.47
CA GLU A 233 0.18 -14.22 -4.40
C GLU A 233 -1.17 -14.76 -4.83
N GLY A 234 -2.20 -14.70 -3.98
CA GLY A 234 -3.53 -15.16 -4.32
C GLY A 234 -4.18 -14.44 -5.51
N TYR A 235 -3.67 -13.26 -5.90
CA TYR A 235 -4.09 -12.60 -7.13
C TYR A 235 -3.38 -13.15 -8.37
N LEU A 236 -2.19 -13.72 -8.22
CA LEU A 236 -1.40 -14.26 -9.32
C LEU A 236 -2.08 -15.50 -9.92
N GLU A 237 -2.57 -16.40 -9.08
CA GLU A 237 -3.25 -17.63 -9.50
C GLU A 237 -4.47 -17.37 -10.41
N LYS A 238 -5.09 -16.20 -10.24
CA LYS A 238 -6.29 -15.79 -11.01
C LYS A 238 -5.95 -14.95 -12.25
N SER A 239 -4.66 -14.69 -12.52
CA SER A 239 -4.24 -13.75 -13.57
C SER A 239 -3.65 -14.46 -14.79
N THR A 240 -4.51 -15.18 -15.55
CA THR A 240 -4.11 -15.86 -16.78
C THR A 240 -3.43 -14.93 -17.80
N ALA A 241 -3.92 -13.70 -17.95
CA ALA A 241 -3.35 -12.71 -18.86
C ALA A 241 -1.90 -12.34 -18.49
N LEU A 242 -1.59 -12.25 -17.19
CA LEU A 242 -0.23 -11.98 -16.73
C LEU A 242 0.70 -13.16 -17.03
N LEU A 243 0.25 -14.40 -16.75
CA LEU A 243 1.07 -15.58 -17.01
C LEU A 243 1.39 -15.73 -18.50
N GLN A 244 0.40 -15.53 -19.37
CA GLN A 244 0.60 -15.53 -20.82
C GLN A 244 1.54 -14.41 -21.29
N PHE A 245 1.46 -13.22 -20.68
CA PHE A 245 2.37 -12.12 -20.98
C PHE A 245 3.83 -12.44 -20.62
N LEU A 246 4.05 -13.01 -19.42
CA LEU A 246 5.39 -13.39 -18.95
C LEU A 246 6.02 -14.44 -19.87
N GLU A 247 5.26 -15.46 -20.25
CA GLU A 247 5.72 -16.53 -21.15
C GLU A 247 6.02 -16.00 -22.56
N ARG A 248 5.09 -15.23 -23.15
CA ARG A 248 5.25 -14.64 -24.48
C ARG A 248 6.52 -13.81 -24.61
N HIS A 249 6.84 -13.01 -23.59
CA HIS A 249 7.99 -12.10 -23.62
C HIS A 249 9.23 -12.66 -22.91
N LYS A 250 9.18 -13.93 -22.45
CA LYS A 250 10.29 -14.61 -21.77
C LYS A 250 10.90 -13.78 -20.64
N LEU A 251 10.05 -13.13 -19.85
CA LEU A 251 10.45 -12.26 -18.76
C LEU A 251 10.95 -13.08 -17.57
N GLU A 252 12.05 -12.67 -16.96
CA GLU A 252 12.49 -13.23 -15.69
C GLU A 252 11.52 -12.80 -14.58
N PHE A 253 10.83 -13.76 -13.99
CA PHE A 253 9.79 -13.48 -12.98
C PHE A 253 10.37 -13.54 -11.56
N ILE A 254 10.22 -12.45 -10.80
CA ILE A 254 10.72 -12.31 -9.43
C ILE A 254 9.56 -11.86 -8.53
N LYS A 255 9.39 -12.52 -7.38
CA LYS A 255 8.43 -12.10 -6.36
C LYS A 255 9.14 -11.29 -5.28
N ILE A 256 8.72 -10.04 -5.06
CA ILE A 256 9.22 -9.17 -4.00
C ILE A 256 8.03 -8.48 -3.36
N HIS A 257 7.60 -8.96 -2.20
CA HIS A 257 6.39 -8.47 -1.54
C HIS A 257 6.51 -8.49 -0.02
N THR A 258 5.82 -7.58 0.65
CA THR A 258 5.50 -7.65 2.08
C THR A 258 4.05 -7.26 2.30
N SER A 259 3.45 -7.81 3.34
CA SER A 259 2.03 -7.62 3.67
C SER A 259 1.70 -6.16 4.00
N GLY A 260 0.48 -5.75 3.72
CA GLY A 260 -0.12 -4.51 4.23
C GLY A 260 -0.61 -4.63 5.67
N HIS A 261 -0.63 -5.85 6.24
CA HIS A 261 -1.26 -6.17 7.53
C HIS A 261 -0.25 -6.62 8.56
N ALA A 262 -0.58 -6.41 9.84
CA ALA A 262 0.21 -6.81 10.99
C ALA A 262 0.47 -8.33 11.00
N ASN A 263 1.65 -8.70 11.45
CA ASN A 263 1.95 -10.10 11.73
C ASN A 263 1.52 -10.49 13.14
N ASN A 264 1.46 -11.79 13.38
CA ASN A 264 1.05 -12.35 14.67
C ASN A 264 1.87 -11.75 15.84
N ASN A 265 3.19 -11.76 15.76
CA ASN A 265 4.07 -11.27 16.84
C ASN A 265 3.79 -9.79 17.16
N PHE A 266 3.52 -8.99 16.14
CA PHE A 266 3.19 -7.58 16.35
C PHE A 266 1.80 -7.39 16.96
N ILE A 267 0.79 -8.16 16.52
CA ILE A 267 -0.54 -8.18 17.13
C ILE A 267 -0.44 -8.55 18.62
N MET A 268 0.35 -9.58 18.95
CA MET A 268 0.59 -9.99 20.34
C MET A 268 1.20 -8.86 21.16
N LYS A 269 2.26 -8.23 20.65
CA LYS A 269 2.93 -7.10 21.31
C LYS A 269 1.94 -5.94 21.50
N PHE A 270 1.18 -5.58 20.47
CA PHE A 270 0.22 -4.49 20.47
C PHE A 270 -0.88 -4.70 21.51
N ILE A 271 -1.51 -5.87 21.55
CA ILE A 271 -2.54 -6.21 22.54
C ILE A 271 -1.98 -6.18 23.97
N LYS A 272 -0.75 -6.68 24.17
CA LYS A 272 -0.07 -6.65 25.47
C LYS A 272 0.18 -5.22 25.95
N GLU A 273 0.61 -4.34 25.07
CA GLU A 273 0.88 -2.94 25.39
C GLU A 273 -0.38 -2.13 25.66
N ILE A 274 -1.43 -2.30 24.85
CA ILE A 274 -2.73 -1.65 25.03
C ILE A 274 -3.46 -2.19 26.26
N ASN A 275 -3.29 -3.46 26.58
CA ASN A 275 -3.90 -4.17 27.70
C ASN A 275 -5.42 -3.93 27.84
N PRO A 276 -6.23 -4.17 26.80
CA PRO A 276 -7.66 -3.91 26.80
C PRO A 276 -8.40 -4.88 27.73
N LYS A 277 -9.59 -4.50 28.23
CA LYS A 277 -10.47 -5.40 28.99
C LYS A 277 -11.15 -6.43 28.08
N MET A 278 -11.45 -6.06 26.83
CA MET A 278 -12.11 -6.88 25.83
C MET A 278 -11.41 -6.78 24.49
N ILE A 279 -11.33 -7.89 23.75
CA ILE A 279 -10.80 -7.96 22.40
C ILE A 279 -11.90 -8.41 21.44
N ILE A 280 -12.13 -7.66 20.38
CA ILE A 280 -13.07 -7.98 19.32
C ILE A 280 -12.28 -8.13 18.01
N PRO A 281 -11.97 -9.37 17.58
CA PRO A 281 -11.24 -9.60 16.35
C PRO A 281 -12.13 -9.34 15.13
N ILE A 282 -11.57 -8.65 14.15
CA ILE A 282 -12.19 -8.40 12.84
C ILE A 282 -11.20 -8.71 11.72
N HIS A 283 -11.68 -8.74 10.48
CA HIS A 283 -10.86 -8.93 9.27
C HIS A 283 -9.90 -10.12 9.41
N THR A 284 -10.42 -11.26 9.84
CA THR A 284 -9.67 -12.51 10.02
C THR A 284 -10.54 -13.72 9.71
N ASN A 285 -9.91 -14.76 9.16
CA ASN A 285 -10.54 -16.08 8.98
C ASN A 285 -10.34 -16.99 10.23
N TYR A 286 -9.60 -16.51 11.24
CA TYR A 286 -9.22 -17.30 12.43
C TYR A 286 -9.44 -16.49 13.71
N PRO A 287 -10.67 -16.01 13.99
CA PRO A 287 -10.93 -15.19 15.15
C PRO A 287 -10.69 -15.94 16.47
N GLU A 288 -10.85 -17.27 16.50
CA GLU A 288 -10.56 -18.12 17.63
C GLU A 288 -9.09 -18.09 18.09
N LYS A 289 -8.17 -17.73 17.19
CA LYS A 289 -6.75 -17.59 17.55
C LYS A 289 -6.48 -16.45 18.54
N PHE A 290 -7.41 -15.53 18.69
CA PHE A 290 -7.26 -14.46 19.67
C PHE A 290 -7.47 -14.94 21.11
N GLU A 291 -8.06 -16.11 21.35
CA GLU A 291 -8.21 -16.73 22.68
C GLU A 291 -6.87 -16.96 23.38
N MET A 292 -5.77 -17.10 22.62
CA MET A 292 -4.42 -17.23 23.16
C MET A 292 -3.95 -16.01 23.97
N PHE A 293 -4.58 -14.85 23.82
CA PHE A 293 -4.25 -13.65 24.59
C PHE A 293 -4.81 -13.68 26.02
N GLY A 294 -5.61 -14.68 26.37
CA GLY A 294 -6.14 -14.88 27.73
C GLY A 294 -7.03 -13.74 28.22
N LYS A 295 -7.58 -12.93 27.29
CA LYS A 295 -8.47 -11.79 27.56
C LYS A 295 -9.93 -12.19 27.26
N ASN A 296 -10.87 -11.31 27.63
CA ASN A 296 -12.27 -11.46 27.22
C ASN A 296 -12.38 -11.23 25.70
N VAL A 297 -12.26 -12.31 24.93
CA VAL A 297 -12.37 -12.28 23.45
C VAL A 297 -13.83 -12.49 23.07
N LYS A 298 -14.34 -11.62 22.21
CA LYS A 298 -15.70 -11.68 21.67
C LYS A 298 -15.66 -11.76 20.15
N VAL A 299 -15.92 -12.96 19.65
CA VAL A 299 -16.12 -13.17 18.21
C VAL A 299 -17.56 -12.83 17.88
N LEU A 300 -17.77 -11.84 17.02
CA LEU A 300 -19.10 -11.35 16.65
C LEU A 300 -19.47 -11.81 15.24
N ASN A 301 -20.73 -12.18 15.05
CA ASN A 301 -21.31 -12.36 13.73
C ASN A 301 -21.78 -11.01 13.16
N ASP A 302 -22.04 -10.98 11.85
CA ASP A 302 -22.63 -9.81 11.21
C ASP A 302 -23.95 -9.41 11.89
N ASN A 303 -24.09 -8.11 12.15
CA ASN A 303 -25.24 -7.52 12.86
C ASN A 303 -25.43 -7.97 14.31
N GLN A 304 -24.46 -8.62 14.92
CA GLN A 304 -24.50 -8.94 16.35
C GLN A 304 -24.10 -7.72 17.18
N GLU A 305 -24.91 -7.39 18.17
CA GLU A 305 -24.65 -6.33 19.15
C GLU A 305 -23.94 -6.88 20.38
N ILE A 306 -23.08 -6.07 20.99
CA ILE A 306 -22.42 -6.37 22.26
C ILE A 306 -22.37 -5.12 23.13
N GLU A 307 -22.59 -5.32 24.40
CA GLU A 307 -22.41 -4.29 25.42
C GLU A 307 -20.95 -4.28 25.91
N ILE A 308 -20.35 -3.10 25.98
CA ILE A 308 -19.00 -2.89 26.53
C ILE A 308 -19.15 -2.51 27.99
N VAL A 309 -18.92 -3.48 28.86
CA VAL A 309 -19.11 -3.36 30.32
C VAL A 309 -17.88 -2.72 31.00
#